data_69343a32033f757d929ccb5b1e820151
#
_entry.id   69343a32033f757d929ccb5b1e820151
#
_cell.length_a   1.000
_cell.length_b   1.000
_cell.length_c   1.000
_cell.angle_alpha   90.00
_cell.angle_beta   90.00
_cell.angle_gamma   90.00
#
_symmetry.space_group_name_H-M   'P 1'
#
loop_
_entity.id
_entity.type
_entity.pdbx_description
1 polymer ?
#
loop_
_entity_poly.entity_id
_entity_poly.type
_entity_poly.pdbx_seq_one_letter_code
_entity_poly.pdbx_strand_id
1 'polypeptide(L)'
;MKKSVKYTFALGLTMLAFQACTTVDYDGEYAKKGEYDSQNQVYFHAKNDADTLTNFSFGTLPTTVTRETVHVRVDLAGRLKAAPQAIKIVVDSKSTAQEGVHFLLPEQQPVIPADSGYVNYPVVLLRDHLSDTQNDHIRLVLRLEPSSEVNTRFADKLKYTITFDNVLEKPTWWDSYLRAYFGMPPFTPAKYRMLLSFYNNDPKEIEKAMGRSGITQLYRNVQKVIAYFRAHPE
;
A
#
# COMPACT_ATOMS: atom_id res chain seq x y z
N MET A 1 -40.16 -53.43 -53.20
CA MET A 1 -39.33 -53.69 -52.04
C MET A 1 -38.01 -52.93 -51.98
N LYS A 2 -37.62 -52.05 -52.92
CA LYS A 2 -36.33 -51.32 -52.90
C LYS A 2 -36.39 -49.89 -52.29
N LYS A 3 -37.55 -49.34 -51.97
CA LYS A 3 -37.67 -48.00 -51.41
C LYS A 3 -37.70 -47.95 -49.87
N SER A 4 -38.09 -49.02 -49.18
CA SER A 4 -38.14 -49.07 -47.71
C SER A 4 -36.79 -49.20 -47.05
N VAL A 5 -35.79 -49.85 -47.69
CA VAL A 5 -34.45 -50.04 -47.13
C VAL A 5 -33.67 -48.74 -47.08
N LYS A 6 -33.92 -47.79 -48.00
CA LYS A 6 -33.22 -46.49 -48.01
C LYS A 6 -33.62 -45.57 -46.85
N TYR A 7 -34.88 -45.63 -46.41
CA TYR A 7 -35.36 -44.81 -45.29
C TYR A 7 -34.94 -45.40 -43.94
N THR A 8 -34.83 -46.73 -43.82
CA THR A 8 -34.36 -47.36 -42.59
C THR A 8 -32.86 -47.08 -42.35
N PHE A 9 -32.06 -46.96 -43.42
CA PHE A 9 -30.61 -46.66 -43.30
C PHE A 9 -30.39 -45.15 -42.98
N ALA A 10 -31.23 -44.27 -43.52
CA ALA A 10 -31.18 -42.82 -43.22
C ALA A 10 -31.65 -42.54 -41.78
N LEU A 11 -32.64 -43.26 -41.24
CA LEU A 11 -33.09 -43.12 -39.86
C LEU A 11 -32.10 -43.67 -38.84
N GLY A 12 -31.33 -44.72 -39.18
CA GLY A 12 -30.27 -45.25 -38.32
C GLY A 12 -29.04 -44.35 -38.25
N LEU A 13 -28.74 -43.61 -39.32
CA LEU A 13 -27.57 -42.69 -39.34
C LEU A 13 -27.85 -41.39 -38.61
N THR A 14 -29.11 -40.93 -38.57
CA THR A 14 -29.53 -39.73 -37.79
C THR A 14 -29.56 -40.01 -36.28
N MET A 15 -29.80 -41.24 -35.82
CA MET A 15 -29.76 -41.56 -34.38
C MET A 15 -28.31 -41.66 -33.81
N LEU A 16 -27.31 -41.93 -34.67
CA LEU A 16 -25.92 -41.95 -34.23
C LEU A 16 -25.28 -40.57 -34.06
N ALA A 17 -25.89 -39.52 -34.58
CA ALA A 17 -25.36 -38.15 -34.47
C ALA A 17 -25.73 -37.45 -33.14
N PHE A 18 -26.61 -38.00 -32.30
CA PHE A 18 -27.01 -37.43 -31.03
C PHE A 18 -26.23 -37.96 -29.82
N GLN A 19 -25.28 -38.84 -30.00
CA GLN A 19 -24.45 -39.36 -28.91
C GLN A 19 -23.06 -38.71 -28.81
N ALA A 20 -22.79 -37.65 -29.59
CA ALA A 20 -21.50 -36.95 -29.58
C ALA A 20 -21.39 -35.77 -28.63
N CYS A 21 -22.37 -35.58 -27.71
CA CYS A 21 -22.18 -34.72 -26.55
C CYS A 21 -21.96 -35.57 -25.30
N THR A 22 -20.83 -36.24 -25.22
CA THR A 22 -20.31 -36.53 -23.89
C THR A 22 -19.89 -35.20 -23.30
N THR A 23 -20.67 -34.70 -22.32
CA THR A 23 -20.17 -33.75 -21.37
C THR A 23 -18.81 -34.25 -20.90
N VAL A 24 -17.76 -33.49 -21.22
CA VAL A 24 -16.45 -33.75 -20.62
C VAL A 24 -16.71 -33.59 -19.14
N ASP A 25 -16.80 -34.71 -18.43
CA ASP A 25 -16.78 -34.69 -16.96
C ASP A 25 -15.40 -34.12 -16.59
N TYR A 26 -15.35 -32.82 -16.34
CA TYR A 26 -14.22 -32.22 -15.70
C TYR A 26 -14.10 -32.91 -14.35
N ASP A 27 -13.06 -33.68 -14.22
CA ASP A 27 -12.59 -34.44 -13.08
C ASP A 27 -13.33 -34.12 -11.78
N GLY A 28 -14.28 -34.98 -11.37
CA GLY A 28 -15.17 -34.75 -10.23
C GLY A 28 -14.45 -34.60 -8.88
N GLU A 29 -13.12 -34.72 -8.88
CA GLU A 29 -12.24 -34.48 -7.75
C GLU A 29 -11.95 -32.97 -7.59
N TYR A 30 -11.99 -32.17 -8.66
CA TYR A 30 -11.67 -30.74 -8.66
C TYR A 30 -12.90 -29.82 -8.78
N ALA A 31 -14.07 -30.33 -9.06
CA ALA A 31 -15.27 -29.52 -9.29
C ALA A 31 -16.52 -30.10 -8.64
N LYS A 32 -16.55 -30.21 -7.33
CA LYS A 32 -17.83 -30.43 -6.63
C LYS A 32 -18.72 -29.25 -6.89
N LYS A 33 -19.82 -29.46 -7.64
CA LYS A 33 -20.83 -28.46 -8.07
C LYS A 33 -20.40 -27.48 -9.16
N GLY A 34 -19.49 -27.86 -10.08
CA GLY A 34 -19.10 -26.99 -11.20
C GLY A 34 -18.19 -25.81 -10.83
N GLU A 35 -17.61 -25.81 -9.65
CA GLU A 35 -16.72 -24.75 -9.17
C GLU A 35 -15.37 -25.36 -8.78
N TYR A 36 -14.30 -24.67 -9.13
CA TYR A 36 -12.93 -25.06 -8.79
C TYR A 36 -12.77 -25.01 -7.25
N ASP A 37 -12.63 -26.17 -6.60
CA ASP A 37 -12.42 -26.28 -5.14
C ASP A 37 -10.92 -26.22 -4.80
N SER A 38 -10.25 -25.17 -5.28
CA SER A 38 -8.86 -24.91 -4.92
C SER A 38 -8.79 -24.12 -3.62
N GLN A 39 -7.70 -24.31 -2.87
CA GLN A 39 -7.41 -23.50 -1.70
C GLN A 39 -7.38 -22.03 -2.08
N ASN A 40 -8.03 -21.18 -1.27
CA ASN A 40 -7.98 -19.72 -1.44
C ASN A 40 -6.54 -19.21 -1.50
N GLN A 41 -6.33 -18.15 -2.23
CA GLN A 41 -5.01 -17.57 -2.45
C GLN A 41 -5.00 -16.11 -2.04
N VAL A 42 -3.86 -15.63 -1.55
CA VAL A 42 -3.70 -14.25 -1.10
C VAL A 42 -2.58 -13.53 -1.83
N TYR A 43 -2.71 -12.22 -1.95
CA TYR A 43 -1.73 -11.33 -2.57
C TYR A 43 -1.86 -9.92 -1.98
N PHE A 44 -0.79 -9.13 -2.02
CA PHE A 44 -0.87 -7.73 -1.65
C PHE A 44 -1.68 -6.94 -2.69
N HIS A 45 -2.59 -6.11 -2.19
CA HIS A 45 -3.41 -5.27 -3.05
C HIS A 45 -2.54 -4.33 -3.88
N ALA A 46 -2.73 -4.34 -5.20
CA ALA A 46 -2.06 -3.44 -6.12
C ALA A 46 -3.01 -3.10 -7.26
N LYS A 47 -3.20 -1.83 -7.54
CA LYS A 47 -3.98 -1.35 -8.70
C LYS A 47 -3.18 -1.50 -9.99
N ASN A 48 -1.86 -1.39 -9.89
CA ASN A 48 -0.88 -1.59 -10.96
C ASN A 48 0.39 -2.22 -10.36
N ASP A 49 1.36 -2.61 -11.19
CA ASP A 49 2.57 -3.33 -10.77
C ASP A 49 3.47 -2.52 -9.82
N ALA A 50 3.31 -1.19 -9.78
CA ALA A 50 4.07 -0.30 -8.90
C ALA A 50 3.44 -0.11 -7.51
N ASP A 51 2.21 -0.55 -7.29
CA ASP A 51 1.44 -0.24 -6.07
C ASP A 51 1.77 -1.10 -4.85
N THR A 52 2.74 -2.02 -4.94
CA THR A 52 3.28 -2.73 -3.78
C THR A 52 4.41 -1.96 -3.08
N LEU A 53 4.42 -0.62 -3.25
CA LEU A 53 5.36 0.30 -2.65
C LEU A 53 4.61 1.45 -1.97
N THR A 54 4.94 1.71 -0.71
CA THR A 54 4.54 2.92 0.02
C THR A 54 5.78 3.70 0.41
N ASN A 55 5.79 4.99 0.10
CA ASN A 55 6.79 5.93 0.59
C ASN A 55 6.14 6.82 1.65
N PHE A 56 6.74 6.88 2.82
CA PHE A 56 6.28 7.70 3.94
C PHE A 56 7.41 8.55 4.50
N SER A 57 7.13 9.79 4.87
CA SER A 57 8.11 10.65 5.54
C SER A 57 7.51 11.35 6.76
N PHE A 58 8.20 11.26 7.89
CA PHE A 58 7.91 12.05 9.07
C PHE A 58 8.40 13.50 8.95
N GLY A 59 9.20 13.82 7.93
CA GLY A 59 9.89 15.10 7.79
C GLY A 59 8.99 16.33 7.92
N THR A 60 7.79 16.29 7.29
CA THR A 60 6.83 17.39 7.32
C THR A 60 5.94 17.39 8.56
N LEU A 61 5.87 16.28 9.29
CA LEU A 61 5.00 16.15 10.47
C LEU A 61 5.61 16.84 11.70
N PRO A 62 4.77 17.30 12.66
CA PRO A 62 5.24 17.81 13.94
C PRO A 62 6.17 16.80 14.64
N THR A 63 7.17 17.30 15.38
CA THR A 63 8.11 16.44 16.13
C THR A 63 7.43 15.64 17.24
N THR A 64 6.25 16.05 17.68
CA THR A 64 5.42 15.31 18.63
C THR A 64 4.81 14.03 18.05
N VAL A 65 4.76 13.90 16.72
CA VAL A 65 4.32 12.68 16.05
C VAL A 65 5.50 11.73 15.95
N THR A 66 5.58 10.78 16.87
CA THR A 66 6.69 9.81 16.95
C THR A 66 6.34 8.47 16.31
N ARG A 67 5.07 8.26 15.97
CA ARG A 67 4.56 7.01 15.38
C ARG A 67 3.51 7.32 14.31
N GLU A 68 3.48 6.47 13.29
CA GLU A 68 2.43 6.51 12.26
C GLU A 68 2.07 5.09 11.84
N THR A 69 0.80 4.85 11.48
CA THR A 69 0.33 3.52 11.08
C THR A 69 0.03 3.48 9.60
N VAL A 70 0.79 2.64 8.89
CA VAL A 70 0.53 2.30 7.49
C VAL A 70 -0.30 1.03 7.44
N HIS A 71 -1.41 1.06 6.70
CA HIS A 71 -2.26 -0.11 6.51
C HIS A 71 -1.92 -0.79 5.18
N VAL A 72 -1.40 -2.01 5.25
CA VAL A 72 -1.07 -2.83 4.09
C VAL A 72 -2.23 -3.76 3.80
N ARG A 73 -2.89 -3.57 2.67
CA ARG A 73 -4.03 -4.39 2.29
C ARG A 73 -3.59 -5.69 1.63
N VAL A 74 -4.17 -6.79 2.10
CA VAL A 74 -4.04 -8.13 1.50
C VAL A 74 -5.41 -8.56 0.99
N ASP A 75 -5.49 -8.91 -0.28
CA ASP A 75 -6.69 -9.39 -0.94
C ASP A 75 -6.71 -10.91 -1.04
N LEU A 76 -7.92 -11.46 -1.06
CA LEU A 76 -8.22 -12.88 -1.24
C LEU A 76 -8.65 -13.14 -2.68
N ALA A 77 -8.02 -14.11 -3.33
CA ALA A 77 -8.50 -14.70 -4.56
C ALA A 77 -9.08 -16.07 -4.27
N GLY A 78 -10.39 -16.21 -4.43
CA GLY A 78 -11.12 -17.43 -4.17
C GLY A 78 -12.51 -17.15 -3.60
N ARG A 79 -13.05 -18.12 -2.88
CA ARG A 79 -14.40 -18.02 -2.29
C ARG A 79 -14.34 -17.37 -0.90
N LEU A 80 -15.31 -16.54 -0.60
CA LEU A 80 -15.54 -16.09 0.77
C LEU A 80 -15.93 -17.31 1.63
N LYS A 81 -15.34 -17.39 2.82
CA LYS A 81 -15.65 -18.44 3.79
C LYS A 81 -16.34 -17.85 5.00
N ALA A 82 -17.31 -18.55 5.55
CA ALA A 82 -17.99 -18.17 6.78
C ALA A 82 -17.07 -18.26 8.03
N ALA A 83 -15.89 -18.89 7.90
CA ALA A 83 -14.87 -18.94 8.92
C ALA A 83 -13.69 -17.99 8.56
N PRO A 84 -13.06 -17.35 9.56
CA PRO A 84 -11.86 -16.56 9.34
C PRO A 84 -10.74 -17.42 8.77
N GLN A 85 -9.83 -16.82 7.97
CA GLN A 85 -8.71 -17.52 7.33
C GLN A 85 -7.39 -16.86 7.73
N ALA A 86 -6.53 -17.62 8.41
CA ALA A 86 -5.21 -17.16 8.83
C ALA A 86 -4.28 -17.00 7.61
N ILE A 87 -3.62 -15.84 7.53
CA ILE A 87 -2.58 -15.58 6.53
C ILE A 87 -1.24 -15.42 7.22
N LYS A 88 -0.16 -15.66 6.49
CA LYS A 88 1.20 -15.55 7.03
C LYS A 88 1.96 -14.44 6.35
N ILE A 89 2.32 -13.40 7.12
CA ILE A 89 3.18 -12.30 6.69
C ILE A 89 4.49 -12.38 7.46
N VAL A 90 5.60 -12.27 6.75
CA VAL A 90 6.95 -12.28 7.33
C VAL A 90 7.75 -11.08 6.85
N VAL A 91 8.73 -10.65 7.64
CA VAL A 91 9.70 -9.65 7.22
C VAL A 91 10.73 -10.33 6.30
N ASP A 92 10.86 -9.81 5.08
CA ASP A 92 11.83 -10.33 4.10
C ASP A 92 13.26 -9.89 4.47
N SER A 93 14.23 -10.74 4.23
CA SER A 93 15.66 -10.48 4.48
C SER A 93 16.24 -9.28 3.73
N LYS A 94 15.53 -8.74 2.73
CA LYS A 94 15.89 -7.52 2.02
C LYS A 94 15.51 -6.25 2.78
N SER A 95 14.87 -6.36 3.95
CA SER A 95 14.57 -5.23 4.82
C SER A 95 15.86 -4.67 5.42
N THR A 96 15.98 -3.34 5.44
CA THR A 96 16.99 -2.62 6.24
C THR A 96 16.41 -2.14 7.57
N ALA A 97 15.06 -2.04 7.65
CA ALA A 97 14.35 -1.73 8.87
C ALA A 97 14.47 -2.86 9.90
N GLN A 98 14.54 -2.49 11.17
CA GLN A 98 14.63 -3.41 12.31
C GLN A 98 13.37 -3.28 13.16
N GLU A 99 12.76 -4.42 13.51
CA GLU A 99 11.60 -4.46 14.38
C GLU A 99 11.95 -3.99 15.79
N GLY A 100 11.05 -3.23 16.42
CA GLY A 100 11.28 -2.61 17.72
C GLY A 100 12.11 -1.32 17.68
N VAL A 101 12.81 -1.05 16.58
CA VAL A 101 13.61 0.17 16.36
C VAL A 101 12.96 1.10 15.35
N HIS A 102 12.61 0.58 14.18
CA HIS A 102 12.08 1.37 13.06
C HIS A 102 10.59 1.11 12.82
N PHE A 103 10.08 -0.05 13.23
CA PHE A 103 8.66 -0.40 13.08
C PHE A 103 8.22 -1.41 14.14
N LEU A 104 6.90 -1.55 14.29
CA LEU A 104 6.26 -2.61 15.08
C LEU A 104 5.21 -3.30 14.22
N LEU A 105 5.13 -4.63 14.35
CA LEU A 105 4.07 -5.44 13.79
C LEU A 105 3.13 -5.92 14.92
N PRO A 106 1.86 -6.26 14.61
CA PRO A 106 1.00 -6.95 15.56
C PRO A 106 1.61 -8.28 16.01
N GLU A 107 1.46 -8.62 17.27
CA GLU A 107 1.95 -9.91 17.83
C GLU A 107 1.30 -11.11 17.15
N GLN A 108 0.04 -10.94 16.72
CA GLN A 108 -0.72 -12.01 16.06
C GLN A 108 -0.64 -11.87 14.53
N GLN A 109 -0.52 -13.00 13.86
CA GLN A 109 -0.62 -13.04 12.40
C GLN A 109 -2.00 -12.55 11.94
N PRO A 110 -2.06 -11.87 10.79
CA PRO A 110 -3.32 -11.34 10.30
C PRO A 110 -4.28 -12.46 9.89
N VAL A 111 -5.56 -12.16 10.02
CA VAL A 111 -6.66 -13.05 9.66
C VAL A 111 -7.59 -12.31 8.71
N ILE A 112 -7.94 -12.92 7.59
CA ILE A 112 -9.03 -12.44 6.74
C ILE A 112 -10.33 -12.79 7.47
N PRO A 113 -11.18 -11.81 7.81
CA PRO A 113 -12.43 -12.06 8.53
C PRO A 113 -13.38 -12.98 7.74
N ALA A 114 -14.31 -13.63 8.46
CA ALA A 114 -15.40 -14.34 7.82
C ALA A 114 -16.14 -13.44 6.82
N ASP A 115 -16.53 -14.02 5.70
CA ASP A 115 -17.26 -13.35 4.60
C ASP A 115 -16.57 -12.10 4.04
N SER A 116 -15.25 -11.95 4.27
CA SER A 116 -14.43 -10.86 3.75
C SER A 116 -13.49 -11.33 2.65
N GLY A 117 -13.28 -10.48 1.65
CA GLY A 117 -12.32 -10.67 0.57
C GLY A 117 -10.97 -10.00 0.82
N TYR A 118 -10.73 -9.39 1.99
CA TYR A 118 -9.47 -8.70 2.30
C TYR A 118 -9.27 -8.47 3.79
N VAL A 119 -8.04 -8.11 4.14
CA VAL A 119 -7.67 -7.58 5.45
C VAL A 119 -6.68 -6.42 5.28
N ASN A 120 -6.78 -5.42 6.16
CA ASN A 120 -5.79 -4.36 6.28
C ASN A 120 -4.84 -4.68 7.43
N TYR A 121 -3.58 -4.97 7.13
CA TYR A 121 -2.56 -5.27 8.11
C TYR A 121 -1.88 -3.99 8.58
N PRO A 122 -1.98 -3.61 9.86
CA PRO A 122 -1.38 -2.39 10.37
C PRO A 122 0.12 -2.60 10.60
N VAL A 123 0.91 -1.65 10.11
CA VAL A 123 2.35 -1.54 10.36
C VAL A 123 2.60 -0.21 11.03
N VAL A 124 3.09 -0.22 12.27
CA VAL A 124 3.41 1.01 12.99
C VAL A 124 4.86 1.39 12.69
N LEU A 125 5.06 2.53 12.05
CA LEU A 125 6.38 3.11 11.79
C LEU A 125 6.81 3.93 13.01
N LEU A 126 8.09 3.88 13.36
CA LEU A 126 8.69 4.59 14.48
C LEU A 126 9.66 5.65 13.96
N ARG A 127 9.58 6.87 14.54
CA ARG A 127 10.38 8.02 14.15
C ARG A 127 11.71 8.11 14.88
N ASP A 128 11.76 7.64 16.13
CA ASP A 128 12.78 8.02 17.12
C ASP A 128 14.23 7.73 16.71
N HIS A 129 14.43 6.76 15.82
CA HIS A 129 15.77 6.37 15.33
C HIS A 129 16.04 6.78 13.88
N LEU A 130 15.22 7.67 13.32
CA LEU A 130 15.40 8.18 11.96
C LEU A 130 16.15 9.53 12.02
N SER A 131 17.16 9.68 11.17
CA SER A 131 17.86 10.95 10.99
C SER A 131 16.93 12.01 10.39
N ASP A 132 17.00 13.25 10.88
CA ASP A 132 16.27 14.39 10.31
C ASP A 132 17.09 15.19 9.28
N THR A 133 18.35 14.83 9.09
CA THR A 133 19.31 15.49 8.19
C THR A 133 19.78 14.60 7.05
N GLN A 134 19.73 13.29 7.22
CA GLN A 134 20.18 12.31 6.23
C GLN A 134 19.11 11.28 5.98
N ASN A 135 18.91 10.91 4.72
CA ASN A 135 18.04 9.81 4.37
C ASN A 135 18.77 8.49 4.60
N ASP A 136 18.38 7.78 5.65
CA ASP A 136 18.95 6.48 6.02
C ASP A 136 18.47 5.34 5.10
N HIS A 137 17.64 5.65 4.10
CA HIS A 137 17.08 4.68 3.16
C HIS A 137 16.43 3.48 3.84
N ILE A 138 15.75 3.74 4.96
CA ILE A 138 15.08 2.69 5.73
C ILE A 138 13.97 2.07 4.89
N ARG A 139 14.03 0.74 4.77
CA ARG A 139 13.10 -0.04 3.96
C ARG A 139 12.64 -1.28 4.70
N LEU A 140 11.34 -1.42 4.84
CA LEU A 140 10.67 -2.63 5.30
C LEU A 140 10.10 -3.36 4.09
N VAL A 141 10.42 -4.64 3.94
CA VAL A 141 9.84 -5.51 2.92
C VAL A 141 9.06 -6.60 3.64
N LEU A 142 7.75 -6.60 3.47
CA LEU A 142 6.86 -7.67 3.92
C LEU A 142 6.69 -8.70 2.82
N ARG A 143 6.59 -9.98 3.18
CA ARG A 143 6.39 -11.08 2.24
C ARG A 143 5.26 -11.98 2.72
N LEU A 144 4.35 -12.33 1.80
CA LEU A 144 3.34 -13.34 2.02
C LEU A 144 3.93 -14.73 1.86
N GLU A 145 3.59 -15.62 2.76
CA GLU A 145 3.90 -17.05 2.68
C GLU A 145 2.61 -17.88 2.73
N PRO A 146 2.61 -19.07 2.13
CA PRO A 146 1.52 -20.02 2.29
C PRO A 146 1.27 -20.36 3.75
N SER A 147 0.00 -20.53 4.13
CA SER A 147 -0.43 -21.06 5.42
C SER A 147 -1.16 -22.39 5.24
N SER A 148 -1.64 -22.98 6.33
CA SER A 148 -2.50 -24.16 6.28
C SER A 148 -3.86 -23.89 5.62
N GLU A 149 -4.32 -22.62 5.60
CA GLU A 149 -5.67 -22.24 5.18
C GLU A 149 -5.72 -21.57 3.82
N VAL A 150 -4.64 -20.87 3.44
CA VAL A 150 -4.54 -20.14 2.18
C VAL A 150 -3.18 -20.34 1.53
N ASN A 151 -3.17 -20.35 0.20
CA ASN A 151 -1.95 -20.34 -0.60
C ASN A 151 -1.63 -18.91 -1.07
N THR A 152 -0.55 -18.72 -1.80
CA THR A 152 -0.15 -17.44 -2.39
C THR A 152 -0.39 -17.41 -3.90
N ARG A 153 -0.66 -16.22 -4.44
CA ARG A 153 -0.88 -16.01 -5.88
C ARG A 153 -0.17 -14.76 -6.35
N PHE A 154 0.15 -14.73 -7.66
CA PHE A 154 0.83 -13.59 -8.30
C PHE A 154 2.20 -13.32 -7.69
N ALA A 155 3.24 -13.96 -8.22
CA ALA A 155 4.60 -13.90 -7.69
C ALA A 155 5.15 -12.46 -7.54
N ASP A 156 4.70 -11.54 -8.40
CA ASP A 156 4.97 -10.10 -8.38
C ASP A 156 4.27 -9.34 -7.23
N LYS A 157 3.19 -9.90 -6.66
CA LYS A 157 2.39 -9.30 -5.58
C LYS A 157 2.53 -10.00 -4.24
N LEU A 158 3.59 -10.78 -4.07
CA LEU A 158 3.90 -11.44 -2.79
C LEU A 158 4.77 -10.61 -1.86
N LYS A 159 5.28 -9.47 -2.33
CA LYS A 159 6.09 -8.55 -1.53
C LYS A 159 5.46 -7.17 -1.51
N TYR A 160 5.52 -6.54 -0.37
CA TYR A 160 5.12 -5.16 -0.17
C TYR A 160 6.25 -4.40 0.50
N THR A 161 6.63 -3.28 -0.09
CA THR A 161 7.75 -2.47 0.38
C THR A 161 7.22 -1.18 1.00
N ILE A 162 7.71 -0.84 2.18
CA ILE A 162 7.49 0.47 2.81
C ILE A 162 8.87 1.11 2.96
N THR A 163 9.08 2.25 2.30
CA THR A 163 10.24 3.09 2.54
C THR A 163 9.82 4.29 3.37
N PHE A 164 10.65 4.64 4.34
CA PHE A 164 10.31 5.77 5.19
C PHE A 164 11.56 6.46 5.75
N ASP A 165 11.41 7.74 6.02
CA ASP A 165 12.45 8.62 6.53
C ASP A 165 11.86 9.71 7.45
N ASN A 166 12.74 10.58 7.96
CA ASN A 166 12.37 11.77 8.73
C ASN A 166 13.00 13.04 8.14
N VAL A 167 13.49 12.96 6.90
CA VAL A 167 14.21 14.08 6.29
C VAL A 167 13.22 15.14 5.84
N LEU A 168 13.49 16.35 6.27
CA LEU A 168 12.79 17.54 5.80
C LEU A 168 13.65 18.26 4.78
N GLU A 169 13.47 17.93 3.50
CA GLU A 169 14.20 18.55 2.41
C GLU A 169 13.92 20.06 2.31
N LYS A 170 14.99 20.81 2.00
CA LYS A 170 14.86 22.24 1.72
C LYS A 170 14.08 22.43 0.40
N PRO A 171 12.91 23.10 0.43
CA PRO A 171 12.19 23.40 -0.80
C PRO A 171 12.98 24.35 -1.70
N THR A 172 12.83 24.18 -3.00
CA THR A 172 13.51 25.03 -4.00
C THR A 172 13.14 26.53 -3.86
N TRP A 173 11.90 26.81 -3.44
CA TRP A 173 11.40 28.16 -3.22
C TRP A 173 11.90 28.79 -1.90
N TRP A 174 12.58 28.06 -1.00
CA TRP A 174 13.05 28.65 0.27
C TRP A 174 14.00 29.83 0.03
N ASP A 175 15.04 29.63 -0.75
CA ASP A 175 16.01 30.69 -1.04
C ASP A 175 15.52 31.66 -2.12
N SER A 176 14.92 31.12 -3.20
CA SER A 176 14.51 31.92 -4.36
C SER A 176 13.29 32.82 -4.10
N TYR A 177 12.47 32.48 -3.11
CA TYR A 177 11.26 33.24 -2.81
C TYR A 177 11.24 33.76 -1.36
N LEU A 178 11.24 32.89 -0.34
CA LEU A 178 11.10 33.35 1.05
C LEU A 178 12.28 34.19 1.54
N ARG A 179 13.51 33.79 1.21
CA ARG A 179 14.69 34.58 1.56
C ARG A 179 14.80 35.85 0.74
N ALA A 180 14.61 35.75 -0.56
CA ALA A 180 14.76 36.86 -1.48
C ALA A 180 13.75 38.00 -1.24
N TYR A 181 12.47 37.66 -0.96
CA TYR A 181 11.40 38.66 -0.87
C TYR A 181 10.93 38.94 0.54
N PHE A 182 11.04 37.99 1.47
CA PHE A 182 10.50 38.12 2.84
C PHE A 182 11.57 38.13 3.92
N GLY A 183 12.85 38.02 3.54
CA GLY A 183 13.98 38.07 4.48
C GLY A 183 14.10 36.83 5.38
N MET A 184 13.56 35.68 4.94
CA MET A 184 13.66 34.44 5.70
C MET A 184 15.13 34.07 5.93
N PRO A 185 15.54 33.64 7.16
CA PRO A 185 16.91 33.18 7.43
C PRO A 185 17.28 31.94 6.62
N PRO A 186 18.57 31.54 6.61
CA PRO A 186 19.00 30.28 6.04
C PRO A 186 18.15 29.11 6.52
N PHE A 187 17.92 28.15 5.63
CA PHE A 187 17.13 26.96 5.91
C PHE A 187 17.66 26.18 7.11
N THR A 188 16.76 25.82 8.02
CA THR A 188 16.93 24.72 8.96
C THR A 188 15.62 23.94 9.04
N PRO A 189 15.66 22.62 9.36
CA PRO A 189 14.46 21.82 9.54
C PRO A 189 13.48 22.45 10.56
N ALA A 190 13.99 23.02 11.65
CA ALA A 190 13.16 23.63 12.68
C ALA A 190 12.38 24.86 12.18
N LYS A 191 13.03 25.74 11.42
CA LYS A 191 12.37 26.90 10.81
C LYS A 191 11.28 26.48 9.82
N TYR A 192 11.57 25.46 9.02
CA TYR A 192 10.58 24.97 8.06
C TYR A 192 9.42 24.28 8.73
N ARG A 193 9.65 23.42 9.74
CA ARG A 193 8.56 22.84 10.55
C ARG A 193 7.68 23.90 11.20
N MET A 194 8.26 24.95 11.74
CA MET A 194 7.48 26.04 12.28
C MET A 194 6.64 26.74 11.21
N LEU A 195 7.17 26.97 10.01
CA LEU A 195 6.38 27.51 8.91
C LEU A 195 5.27 26.54 8.49
N LEU A 196 5.55 25.25 8.35
CA LEU A 196 4.59 24.22 8.03
C LEU A 196 3.42 24.14 9.02
N SER A 197 3.68 24.36 10.32
CA SER A 197 2.63 24.30 11.35
C SER A 197 1.51 25.32 11.13
N PHE A 198 1.75 26.41 10.40
CA PHE A 198 0.72 27.38 10.02
C PHE A 198 -0.09 26.93 8.79
N TYR A 199 0.26 25.81 8.15
CA TYR A 199 -0.27 25.30 6.89
C TYR A 199 -0.61 23.81 6.98
N ASN A 200 -1.16 23.37 8.11
CA ASN A 200 -1.57 21.97 8.35
C ASN A 200 -0.46 20.92 8.08
N ASN A 201 0.81 21.33 8.16
CA ASN A 201 1.99 20.53 7.83
C ASN A 201 2.01 20.03 6.37
N ASP A 202 1.31 20.73 5.46
CA ASP A 202 1.30 20.43 4.03
C ASP A 202 2.12 21.48 3.25
N PRO A 203 3.26 21.10 2.64
CA PRO A 203 4.05 21.98 1.77
C PRO A 203 3.24 22.63 0.63
N LYS A 204 2.25 21.93 0.09
CA LYS A 204 1.40 22.43 -1.01
C LYS A 204 0.53 23.60 -0.59
N GLU A 205 0.13 23.67 0.68
CA GLU A 205 -0.62 24.83 1.18
C GLU A 205 0.28 26.07 1.26
N ILE A 206 1.58 25.92 1.54
CA ILE A 206 2.54 27.03 1.45
C ILE A 206 2.69 27.49 0.00
N GLU A 207 2.82 26.55 -0.94
CA GLU A 207 2.93 26.89 -2.37
C GLU A 207 1.69 27.62 -2.90
N LYS A 208 0.49 27.22 -2.49
CA LYS A 208 -0.75 27.95 -2.78
C LYS A 208 -0.73 29.35 -2.19
N ALA A 209 -0.21 29.49 -0.96
CA ALA A 209 -0.13 30.79 -0.28
C ALA A 209 0.88 31.76 -0.93
N MET A 210 1.78 31.29 -1.81
CA MET A 210 2.63 32.16 -2.63
C MET A 210 1.84 32.89 -3.73
N GLY A 211 0.62 32.45 -4.04
CA GLY A 211 -0.27 33.13 -4.97
C GLY A 211 -0.87 34.43 -4.38
N ARG A 212 -1.48 35.25 -5.26
CA ARG A 212 -2.01 36.60 -4.91
C ARG A 212 -2.92 36.60 -3.69
N SER A 213 -3.77 35.60 -3.53
CA SER A 213 -4.73 35.54 -2.42
C SER A 213 -4.10 35.18 -1.07
N GLY A 214 -2.97 34.48 -1.06
CA GLY A 214 -2.33 33.95 0.15
C GLY A 214 -1.12 34.76 0.63
N ILE A 215 -0.54 35.59 -0.23
CA ILE A 215 0.78 36.21 -0.02
C ILE A 215 0.88 37.05 1.25
N THR A 216 -0.18 37.76 1.61
CA THR A 216 -0.20 38.59 2.81
C THR A 216 -0.14 37.74 4.09
N GLN A 217 -0.85 36.62 4.09
CA GLN A 217 -0.81 35.65 5.21
C GLN A 217 0.53 34.93 5.28
N LEU A 218 1.08 34.54 4.14
CA LEU A 218 2.40 33.93 4.07
C LEU A 218 3.47 34.87 4.63
N TYR A 219 3.48 36.14 4.22
CA TYR A 219 4.39 37.13 4.75
C TYR A 219 4.29 37.26 6.29
N ARG A 220 3.06 37.37 6.83
CA ARG A 220 2.85 37.43 8.29
C ARG A 220 3.40 36.19 9.00
N ASN A 221 3.18 34.99 8.45
CA ASN A 221 3.66 33.75 9.05
C ASN A 221 5.19 33.66 8.97
N VAL A 222 5.80 34.06 7.87
CA VAL A 222 7.27 34.16 7.73
C VAL A 222 7.85 35.12 8.78
N GLN A 223 7.22 36.30 8.99
CA GLN A 223 7.69 37.24 10.03
C GLN A 223 7.60 36.64 11.44
N LYS A 224 6.59 35.83 11.74
CA LYS A 224 6.52 35.12 13.02
C LYS A 224 7.68 34.12 13.18
N VAL A 225 8.02 33.35 12.13
CA VAL A 225 9.17 32.44 12.16
C VAL A 225 10.47 33.23 12.40
N ILE A 226 10.67 34.34 11.68
CA ILE A 226 11.88 35.19 11.84
C ILE A 226 11.97 35.72 13.27
N ALA A 227 10.87 36.25 13.81
CA ALA A 227 10.83 36.82 15.18
C ALA A 227 11.15 35.72 16.22
N TYR A 228 10.56 34.54 16.07
CA TYR A 228 10.79 33.43 16.99
C TYR A 228 12.27 33.01 17.03
N PHE A 229 12.88 32.73 15.88
CA PHE A 229 14.29 32.28 15.82
C PHE A 229 15.30 33.40 16.06
N ARG A 230 14.89 34.65 16.01
CA ARG A 230 15.70 35.76 16.53
C ARG A 230 15.76 35.78 18.07
N ALA A 231 14.62 35.46 18.71
CA ALA A 231 14.54 35.37 20.17
C ALA A 231 15.08 34.06 20.74
N HIS A 232 15.08 32.97 19.91
CA HIS A 232 15.51 31.63 20.30
C HIS A 232 16.50 31.10 19.23
N PRO A 233 17.77 31.52 19.27
CA PRO A 233 18.80 31.02 18.35
C PRO A 233 18.97 29.49 18.48
N GLU A 234 19.16 28.81 17.32
CA GLU A 234 19.47 27.36 17.24
C GLU A 234 20.90 27.06 17.62
#